data_e47df83af59f8212453008ad9b9e084d
#
_entry.id   e47df83af59f8212453008ad9b9e084d
#
_cell.length_a   1.000
_cell.length_b   1.000
_cell.length_c   1.000
_cell.angle_alpha   90.00
_cell.angle_beta   90.00
_cell.angle_gamma   90.00
#
_symmetry.space_group_name_H-M   'P 1'
#
loop_
_entity.id
_entity.type
_entity.pdbx_description
1 polymer ?
#
loop_
_entity_poly.entity_id
_entity_poly.type
_entity_poly.pdbx_seq_one_letter_code
_entity_poly.pdbx_strand_id
1 'polypeptide(L)'
;MSRAAWGADESLNNEAPEYGTTINAVFVHHTAQTNSYSCTDSPAIVRGLRALHLNQGWKDIGYNFVVDKCGTIFEGRKGGIDRPVIGAQAEGFNTNTTGIAVIGTFTTEDAPVAAKAAIARVAAWKLGQYKVDPLGKVTLTAGKANGKFQLGQSAVFNRISGHRDAYATECPGTVLYNQLPTLRSWAAGPVAGLAVKSLTGASLSGNTYVTKGAVTVNWAATTPSSLITKYEVLVDGKSAVTKTGTVTSAAVTLAAGSHTVQVRATHQSGKTSSSPGVAVTAESTPPTFTTKPALSLRTGTVNTTAVPVTLAWKASDTAGLKEVSLTAPTAKTYGPTTTSAPLTAKSGTATTFSLTAQDLAGNTATAAKSATPMILQETSAAKTGTWAKKTSSSYLGGASLSSSTKNASLSWTFTGRSVAWIVSRASTSGQANIYIDGTKTTTVDLKTTTTAYRNALWTKSWSSAGKHTIKIVVTATTGRPTVTTDGIAYLP
;
A
#
# COMPACT_ATOMS: atom_id res chain seq x y z
N MET A 1 16.20 -35.22 8.71
CA MET A 1 15.93 -36.59 8.21
C MET A 1 16.97 -37.50 8.88
N SER A 2 16.52 -38.51 9.62
CA SER A 2 17.41 -39.49 10.30
C SER A 2 18.09 -40.40 9.27
N ARG A 3 19.13 -41.09 9.71
CA ARG A 3 19.86 -42.09 8.89
C ARG A 3 18.91 -43.17 8.33
N ALA A 4 18.05 -43.72 9.19
CA ALA A 4 17.05 -44.69 8.73
C ALA A 4 16.08 -44.09 7.67
N ALA A 5 15.68 -42.82 7.80
CA ALA A 5 14.73 -42.18 6.91
C ALA A 5 15.32 -41.88 5.52
N TRP A 6 16.65 -41.68 5.38
CA TRP A 6 17.27 -41.56 4.05
C TRP A 6 17.84 -42.88 3.54
N GLY A 7 17.68 -43.98 4.30
CA GLY A 7 18.04 -45.32 3.89
C GLY A 7 19.53 -45.61 3.99
N ALA A 8 20.18 -45.21 5.12
CA ALA A 8 21.54 -45.62 5.44
C ALA A 8 21.59 -47.16 5.67
N ASP A 9 22.40 -47.86 4.91
CA ASP A 9 22.68 -49.27 5.16
C ASP A 9 23.72 -49.41 6.26
N GLU A 10 23.28 -49.62 7.48
CA GLU A 10 24.18 -49.69 8.66
C GLU A 10 25.05 -50.97 8.67
N SER A 11 24.74 -51.98 7.82
CA SER A 11 25.53 -53.20 7.71
C SER A 11 26.89 -52.98 7.04
N LEU A 12 26.99 -51.89 6.23
CA LEU A 12 28.21 -51.58 5.45
C LEU A 12 29.40 -51.13 6.33
N ASN A 13 29.15 -50.75 7.58
CA ASN A 13 30.19 -50.39 8.54
C ASN A 13 29.76 -50.60 9.99
N ASN A 14 30.41 -51.49 10.71
CA ASN A 14 30.12 -51.84 12.09
C ASN A 14 31.04 -51.13 13.13
N GLU A 15 31.95 -50.23 12.67
CA GLU A 15 32.78 -49.48 13.61
C GLU A 15 31.97 -48.58 14.52
N ALA A 16 32.33 -48.53 15.81
CA ALA A 16 31.69 -47.65 16.78
C ALA A 16 31.99 -46.17 16.46
N PRO A 17 31.02 -45.26 16.64
CA PRO A 17 31.27 -43.82 16.54
C PRO A 17 32.28 -43.34 17.56
N GLU A 18 33.13 -42.41 17.18
CA GLU A 18 34.05 -41.72 18.07
C GLU A 18 33.46 -40.39 18.52
N TYR A 19 33.72 -39.97 19.75
CA TYR A 19 33.15 -38.79 20.33
C TYR A 19 34.23 -37.87 20.91
N GLY A 20 34.05 -36.56 20.70
CA GLY A 20 34.74 -35.54 21.45
C GLY A 20 34.07 -35.24 22.79
N THR A 21 34.49 -34.18 23.43
CA THR A 21 33.92 -33.71 24.73
C THR A 21 32.95 -32.53 24.53
N THR A 22 33.05 -31.83 23.43
CA THR A 22 32.30 -30.58 23.13
C THR A 22 32.24 -30.38 21.63
N ILE A 23 31.50 -29.33 21.20
CA ILE A 23 31.59 -28.77 19.83
C ILE A 23 31.97 -27.30 19.96
N ASN A 24 33.17 -26.96 19.51
CA ASN A 24 33.75 -25.62 19.59
C ASN A 24 33.61 -24.82 18.28
N ALA A 25 33.51 -25.51 17.15
CA ALA A 25 33.35 -24.88 15.83
C ALA A 25 32.54 -25.73 14.86
N VAL A 26 32.00 -25.08 13.85
CA VAL A 26 31.33 -25.68 12.70
C VAL A 26 32.15 -25.35 11.45
N PHE A 27 32.46 -26.37 10.65
CA PHE A 27 33.02 -26.18 9.32
C PHE A 27 31.96 -26.43 8.27
N VAL A 28 31.74 -25.41 7.42
CA VAL A 28 30.81 -25.46 6.30
C VAL A 28 31.53 -25.97 5.06
N HIS A 29 30.89 -26.91 4.38
CA HIS A 29 31.38 -27.56 3.17
C HIS A 29 30.36 -27.46 2.04
N HIS A 30 30.79 -27.75 0.83
CA HIS A 30 29.96 -28.19 -0.28
C HIS A 30 30.38 -29.59 -0.72
N THR A 31 29.48 -30.30 -1.41
CA THR A 31 29.81 -31.66 -1.89
C THR A 31 30.53 -31.64 -3.23
N ALA A 32 30.69 -30.50 -3.88
CA ALA A 32 31.27 -30.31 -5.22
C ALA A 32 30.58 -31.13 -6.34
N GLN A 33 29.29 -31.40 -6.15
CA GLN A 33 28.42 -32.07 -7.13
C GLN A 33 27.57 -31.06 -7.90
N THR A 34 26.72 -31.59 -8.82
CA THR A 34 25.79 -30.75 -9.57
C THR A 34 24.75 -30.03 -8.66
N ASN A 35 24.38 -28.82 -9.02
CA ASN A 35 23.26 -28.09 -8.44
C ASN A 35 21.91 -28.49 -9.05
N SER A 36 21.95 -29.20 -10.20
CA SER A 36 20.75 -29.63 -10.93
C SER A 36 20.31 -31.03 -10.48
N TYR A 37 19.51 -31.07 -9.40
CA TYR A 37 18.85 -32.27 -8.89
C TYR A 37 17.46 -31.91 -8.30
N SER A 38 16.57 -32.89 -8.16
CA SER A 38 15.32 -32.71 -7.44
C SER A 38 15.55 -32.96 -5.94
N CYS A 39 14.86 -32.23 -5.07
CA CYS A 39 14.94 -32.48 -3.61
C CYS A 39 14.40 -33.86 -3.21
N THR A 40 13.60 -34.50 -4.07
CA THR A 40 13.21 -35.91 -3.88
C THR A 40 14.37 -36.88 -4.07
N ASP A 41 15.41 -36.47 -4.80
CA ASP A 41 16.60 -37.28 -5.01
C ASP A 41 17.65 -37.16 -3.90
N SER A 42 17.48 -36.14 -3.02
CA SER A 42 18.45 -35.86 -1.95
C SER A 42 18.82 -37.10 -1.08
N PRO A 43 17.86 -37.97 -0.67
CA PRO A 43 18.21 -39.19 0.06
C PRO A 43 19.15 -40.14 -0.71
N ALA A 44 18.94 -40.26 -2.03
CA ALA A 44 19.81 -41.10 -2.90
C ALA A 44 21.20 -40.46 -3.06
N ILE A 45 21.27 -39.11 -3.15
CA ILE A 45 22.55 -38.38 -3.19
C ILE A 45 23.32 -38.57 -1.90
N VAL A 46 22.67 -38.50 -0.73
CA VAL A 46 23.33 -38.74 0.57
C VAL A 46 23.84 -40.18 0.67
N ARG A 47 23.09 -41.19 0.18
CA ARG A 47 23.59 -42.58 0.08
C ARG A 47 24.79 -42.66 -0.81
N GLY A 48 24.77 -42.01 -1.97
CA GLY A 48 25.91 -41.95 -2.89
C GLY A 48 27.16 -41.31 -2.26
N LEU A 49 27.00 -40.19 -1.53
CA LEU A 49 28.10 -39.57 -0.78
C LEU A 49 28.70 -40.51 0.27
N ARG A 50 27.83 -41.20 1.00
CA ARG A 50 28.31 -42.22 1.98
C ARG A 50 29.07 -43.34 1.27
N ALA A 51 28.54 -43.89 0.22
CA ALA A 51 29.21 -44.95 -0.56
C ALA A 51 30.58 -44.50 -1.07
N LEU A 52 30.67 -43.26 -1.60
CA LEU A 52 31.92 -42.64 -2.06
C LEU A 52 32.97 -42.62 -0.95
N HIS A 53 32.61 -42.16 0.25
CA HIS A 53 33.52 -42.06 1.39
C HIS A 53 33.95 -43.48 1.91
N LEU A 54 33.02 -44.43 1.94
CA LEU A 54 33.35 -45.82 2.29
C LEU A 54 34.34 -46.44 1.30
N ASN A 55 34.16 -46.21 -0.02
CA ASN A 55 35.07 -46.66 -1.05
C ASN A 55 36.46 -45.98 -0.98
N GLN A 56 36.56 -44.82 -0.35
CA GLN A 56 37.82 -44.13 -0.04
C GLN A 56 38.48 -44.67 1.26
N GLY A 57 37.92 -45.72 1.88
CA GLY A 57 38.41 -46.31 3.10
C GLY A 57 38.03 -45.56 4.37
N TRP A 58 37.07 -44.63 4.30
CA TRP A 58 36.59 -43.93 5.48
C TRP A 58 35.57 -44.78 6.24
N LYS A 59 35.49 -44.60 7.59
CA LYS A 59 34.58 -45.37 8.45
C LYS A 59 33.09 -45.10 8.17
N ASP A 60 32.72 -43.92 7.66
CA ASP A 60 31.38 -43.52 7.32
C ASP A 60 31.43 -42.21 6.48
N ILE A 61 30.27 -41.62 6.20
CA ILE A 61 30.20 -40.27 5.59
C ILE A 61 31.01 -39.31 6.47
N GLY A 62 31.83 -38.45 5.85
CA GLY A 62 32.73 -37.55 6.58
C GLY A 62 32.03 -36.43 7.33
N TYR A 63 30.91 -36.00 6.83
CA TYR A 63 30.13 -34.86 7.34
C TYR A 63 29.18 -35.31 8.45
N ASN A 64 29.05 -34.50 9.50
CA ASN A 64 28.08 -34.77 10.58
C ASN A 64 26.65 -34.50 10.12
N PHE A 65 26.47 -33.47 9.25
CA PHE A 65 25.22 -33.12 8.64
C PHE A 65 25.38 -32.88 7.15
N VAL A 66 24.35 -33.21 6.37
CA VAL A 66 24.22 -32.83 4.97
C VAL A 66 22.94 -32.01 4.81
N VAL A 67 22.99 -31.01 3.96
CA VAL A 67 21.87 -30.12 3.70
C VAL A 67 21.62 -30.08 2.18
N ASP A 68 20.37 -30.24 1.75
CA ASP A 68 20.01 -30.08 0.35
C ASP A 68 19.60 -28.63 0.01
N LYS A 69 19.38 -28.34 -1.27
CA LYS A 69 18.97 -27.01 -1.76
C LYS A 69 17.61 -26.55 -1.24
N CYS A 70 16.74 -27.46 -0.80
CA CYS A 70 15.44 -27.16 -0.22
C CYS A 70 15.50 -26.92 1.30
N GLY A 71 16.68 -27.09 1.90
CA GLY A 71 16.90 -26.89 3.34
C GLY A 71 16.58 -28.12 4.18
N THR A 72 16.44 -29.31 3.57
CA THR A 72 16.33 -30.57 4.32
C THR A 72 17.66 -30.87 4.98
N ILE A 73 17.64 -31.12 6.29
CA ILE A 73 18.81 -31.48 7.09
C ILE A 73 18.84 -32.99 7.24
N PHE A 74 19.92 -33.61 6.80
CA PHE A 74 20.16 -35.04 6.91
C PHE A 74 21.21 -35.31 8.02
N GLU A 75 20.93 -36.26 8.90
CA GLU A 75 21.95 -36.83 9.76
C GLU A 75 22.97 -37.56 8.86
N GLY A 76 24.21 -37.12 8.89
CA GLY A 76 25.28 -37.70 8.08
C GLY A 76 25.98 -38.86 8.82
N ARG A 77 27.12 -38.56 9.49
CA ARG A 77 27.91 -39.56 10.24
C ARG A 77 27.12 -40.11 11.39
N LYS A 78 27.16 -41.48 11.56
CA LYS A 78 26.46 -42.15 12.65
C LYS A 78 27.01 -41.77 14.04
N GLY A 79 26.17 -41.89 15.05
CA GLY A 79 26.56 -41.64 16.46
C GLY A 79 25.57 -40.78 17.24
N GLY A 80 24.52 -40.28 16.59
CA GLY A 80 23.49 -39.42 17.17
C GLY A 80 23.75 -37.93 16.96
N ILE A 81 22.71 -37.22 16.53
CA ILE A 81 22.79 -35.80 16.19
C ILE A 81 23.06 -34.89 17.40
N ASP A 82 22.67 -35.31 18.57
CA ASP A 82 22.81 -34.61 19.86
C ASP A 82 24.20 -34.76 20.50
N ARG A 83 24.99 -35.70 20.03
CA ARG A 83 26.33 -36.04 20.60
C ARG A 83 27.44 -35.34 19.79
N PRO A 84 28.65 -35.13 20.42
CA PRO A 84 29.82 -34.52 19.78
C PRO A 84 30.58 -35.55 18.93
N VAL A 85 29.91 -36.12 17.92
CA VAL A 85 30.48 -37.12 17.04
C VAL A 85 31.67 -36.55 16.28
N ILE A 86 32.82 -37.22 16.30
CA ILE A 86 34.02 -36.86 15.53
C ILE A 86 33.78 -37.22 14.07
N GLY A 87 33.79 -36.21 13.19
CA GLY A 87 33.68 -36.36 11.74
C GLY A 87 34.99 -36.75 11.08
N ALA A 88 34.97 -36.79 9.73
CA ALA A 88 36.17 -36.91 8.89
C ALA A 88 36.16 -35.78 7.83
N GLN A 89 35.82 -34.54 8.26
CA GLN A 89 35.43 -33.44 7.36
C GLN A 89 36.50 -32.32 7.27
N ALA A 90 37.39 -32.20 8.29
CA ALA A 90 38.46 -31.21 8.34
C ALA A 90 39.72 -31.82 8.93
N GLU A 91 40.55 -32.43 8.09
CA GLU A 91 41.75 -33.16 8.52
C GLU A 91 42.62 -32.31 9.46
N GLY A 92 42.96 -32.88 10.61
CA GLY A 92 43.65 -32.17 11.70
C GLY A 92 42.73 -31.44 12.68
N PHE A 93 41.48 -31.12 12.31
CA PHE A 93 40.54 -30.34 13.12
C PHE A 93 39.17 -31.01 13.29
N ASN A 94 39.07 -32.34 13.15
CA ASN A 94 37.82 -33.08 13.31
C ASN A 94 37.32 -33.16 14.76
N THR A 95 38.24 -33.23 15.73
CA THR A 95 37.91 -33.36 17.16
C THR A 95 37.27 -32.06 17.68
N ASN A 96 36.17 -32.22 18.44
CA ASN A 96 35.42 -31.10 19.01
C ASN A 96 34.88 -30.08 17.99
N THR A 97 34.68 -30.52 16.75
CA THR A 97 34.06 -29.74 15.66
C THR A 97 32.97 -30.53 14.97
N THR A 98 32.13 -29.84 14.19
CA THR A 98 31.10 -30.50 13.39
C THR A 98 31.13 -29.97 11.96
N GLY A 99 30.96 -30.88 11.00
CA GLY A 99 30.92 -30.54 9.57
C GLY A 99 29.50 -30.54 9.02
N ILE A 100 29.15 -29.48 8.29
CA ILE A 100 27.87 -29.34 7.56
C ILE A 100 28.19 -29.20 6.08
N ALA A 101 27.78 -30.15 5.24
CA ALA A 101 27.98 -30.09 3.81
C ALA A 101 26.67 -29.75 3.08
N VAL A 102 26.73 -28.81 2.15
CA VAL A 102 25.61 -28.52 1.24
C VAL A 102 25.79 -29.31 -0.06
N ILE A 103 24.76 -30.02 -0.50
CA ILE A 103 24.76 -30.73 -1.79
C ILE A 103 24.83 -29.71 -2.91
N GLY A 104 25.88 -29.80 -3.74
CA GLY A 104 26.10 -28.91 -4.88
C GLY A 104 27.49 -28.29 -4.93
N THR A 105 27.70 -27.34 -5.84
CA THR A 105 28.92 -26.55 -6.03
C THR A 105 28.63 -25.07 -5.97
N PHE A 106 29.30 -24.34 -5.06
CA PHE A 106 29.00 -22.93 -4.76
C PHE A 106 30.23 -22.02 -4.93
N THR A 107 31.00 -22.30 -5.97
CA THR A 107 32.16 -21.47 -6.35
C THR A 107 31.74 -20.21 -7.06
N THR A 108 30.75 -20.31 -7.99
CA THR A 108 30.23 -19.22 -8.82
C THR A 108 28.74 -18.94 -8.59
N GLU A 109 28.01 -19.89 -8.02
CA GLU A 109 26.59 -19.78 -7.71
C GLU A 109 26.36 -19.66 -6.22
N ASP A 110 25.31 -18.92 -5.82
CA ASP A 110 24.91 -18.81 -4.39
C ASP A 110 24.07 -20.02 -3.97
N ALA A 111 24.26 -20.44 -2.73
CA ALA A 111 23.40 -21.47 -2.16
C ALA A 111 22.00 -20.90 -1.91
N PRO A 112 20.92 -21.65 -2.18
CA PRO A 112 19.56 -21.21 -1.90
C PRO A 112 19.38 -20.77 -0.45
N VAL A 113 18.50 -19.76 -0.22
CA VAL A 113 18.23 -19.24 1.12
C VAL A 113 17.82 -20.35 2.09
N ALA A 114 17.04 -21.34 1.61
CA ALA A 114 16.62 -22.47 2.41
C ALA A 114 17.81 -23.31 2.93
N ALA A 115 18.81 -23.59 2.07
CA ALA A 115 20.03 -24.30 2.45
C ALA A 115 20.87 -23.48 3.43
N LYS A 116 21.06 -22.18 3.17
CA LYS A 116 21.78 -21.27 4.07
C LYS A 116 21.11 -21.16 5.45
N ALA A 117 19.78 -21.08 5.47
CA ALA A 117 19.00 -21.07 6.73
C ALA A 117 19.15 -22.41 7.49
N ALA A 118 19.19 -23.54 6.78
CA ALA A 118 19.42 -24.84 7.41
C ALA A 118 20.84 -24.97 8.01
N ILE A 119 21.88 -24.46 7.33
CA ILE A 119 23.23 -24.37 7.91
C ILE A 119 23.22 -23.57 9.21
N ALA A 120 22.64 -22.34 9.17
CA ALA A 120 22.57 -21.47 10.34
C ALA A 120 21.80 -22.12 11.49
N ARG A 121 20.72 -22.84 11.17
CA ARG A 121 19.89 -23.58 12.13
C ARG A 121 20.66 -24.71 12.82
N VAL A 122 21.36 -25.55 12.05
CA VAL A 122 22.19 -26.64 12.60
C VAL A 122 23.33 -26.07 13.44
N ALA A 123 24.03 -25.04 12.93
CA ALA A 123 25.15 -24.42 13.63
C ALA A 123 24.70 -23.80 14.96
N ALA A 124 23.57 -23.05 14.96
CA ALA A 124 23.01 -22.45 16.17
C ALA A 124 22.64 -23.52 17.21
N TRP A 125 21.95 -24.56 16.75
CA TRP A 125 21.57 -25.68 17.64
C TRP A 125 22.77 -26.41 18.19
N LYS A 126 23.74 -26.78 17.34
CA LYS A 126 24.91 -27.58 17.74
C LYS A 126 25.85 -26.80 18.66
N LEU A 127 26.16 -25.54 18.36
CA LEU A 127 26.96 -24.67 19.23
C LEU A 127 26.20 -24.33 20.53
N GLY A 128 24.88 -24.12 20.42
CA GLY A 128 24.03 -23.83 21.59
C GLY A 128 23.99 -24.93 22.64
N GLN A 129 24.07 -26.21 22.24
CA GLN A 129 24.18 -27.34 23.17
C GLN A 129 25.39 -27.22 24.13
N TYR A 130 26.45 -26.57 23.64
CA TYR A 130 27.70 -26.37 24.40
C TYR A 130 27.88 -24.91 24.87
N LYS A 131 26.82 -24.08 24.80
CA LYS A 131 26.82 -22.65 25.19
C LYS A 131 27.86 -21.81 24.45
N VAL A 132 28.15 -22.17 23.21
CA VAL A 132 29.11 -21.49 22.33
C VAL A 132 28.40 -20.41 21.50
N ASP A 133 28.91 -19.17 21.56
CA ASP A 133 28.37 -18.07 20.73
C ASP A 133 28.78 -18.23 19.26
N PRO A 134 27.85 -18.34 18.32
CA PRO A 134 28.12 -18.42 16.87
C PRO A 134 28.96 -17.28 16.30
N LEU A 135 28.96 -16.09 16.91
CA LEU A 135 29.74 -14.92 16.49
C LEU A 135 31.19 -14.94 17.02
N GLY A 136 31.48 -15.81 17.96
CA GLY A 136 32.78 -15.87 18.59
C GLY A 136 33.87 -16.48 17.72
N LYS A 137 35.07 -16.54 18.29
CA LYS A 137 36.26 -17.21 17.73
C LYS A 137 36.75 -18.31 18.69
N VAL A 138 37.58 -19.21 18.17
CA VAL A 138 38.21 -20.27 18.89
C VAL A 138 39.62 -20.54 18.37
N THR A 139 40.55 -20.84 19.27
CA THR A 139 41.85 -21.41 18.88
C THR A 139 41.73 -22.93 18.88
N LEU A 140 42.04 -23.55 17.75
CA LEU A 140 42.09 -24.99 17.60
C LEU A 140 43.53 -25.38 17.25
N THR A 141 43.96 -26.58 17.74
CA THR A 141 45.27 -27.13 17.48
C THR A 141 45.14 -28.32 16.52
N ALA A 142 45.95 -28.33 15.49
CA ALA A 142 45.95 -29.42 14.49
C ALA A 142 46.43 -30.74 15.11
N GLY A 143 45.53 -31.71 15.18
CA GLY A 143 45.81 -33.07 15.64
C GLY A 143 46.48 -33.96 14.59
N LYS A 144 46.66 -33.45 13.38
CA LYS A 144 47.37 -34.10 12.27
C LYS A 144 47.84 -33.02 11.29
N ALA A 145 48.99 -33.22 10.69
CA ALA A 145 49.42 -32.37 9.55
C ALA A 145 48.53 -32.57 8.34
N ASN A 146 48.19 -31.46 7.58
CA ASN A 146 47.22 -31.52 6.51
C ASN A 146 47.61 -30.65 5.28
N GLY A 147 48.86 -30.37 5.07
CA GLY A 147 49.32 -29.52 3.95
C GLY A 147 49.16 -28.00 4.17
N LYS A 148 48.29 -27.58 5.08
CA LYS A 148 48.12 -26.14 5.47
C LYS A 148 48.64 -25.90 6.88
N PHE A 149 48.52 -26.87 7.76
CA PHE A 149 48.94 -26.81 9.17
C PHE A 149 49.83 -28.02 9.53
N GLN A 150 50.83 -27.77 10.36
CA GLN A 150 51.66 -28.80 10.96
C GLN A 150 50.96 -29.45 12.16
N LEU A 151 51.31 -30.71 12.50
CA LEU A 151 50.87 -31.34 13.75
C LEU A 151 51.22 -30.43 14.94
N GLY A 152 50.28 -30.18 15.82
CA GLY A 152 50.43 -29.32 16.98
C GLY A 152 50.37 -27.83 16.73
N GLN A 153 50.25 -27.40 15.48
CA GLN A 153 50.09 -25.97 15.12
C GLN A 153 48.68 -25.49 15.52
N SER A 154 48.63 -24.36 16.23
CA SER A 154 47.39 -23.69 16.64
C SER A 154 47.02 -22.60 15.69
N ALA A 155 45.72 -22.45 15.42
CA ALA A 155 45.14 -21.37 14.59
C ALA A 155 43.83 -20.88 15.16
N VAL A 156 43.51 -19.61 14.88
CA VAL A 156 42.24 -18.97 15.30
C VAL A 156 41.22 -19.06 14.20
N PHE A 157 40.08 -19.67 14.52
CA PHE A 157 38.93 -19.81 13.61
C PHE A 157 37.73 -19.03 14.11
N ASN A 158 36.84 -18.57 13.21
CA ASN A 158 35.49 -18.23 13.61
C ASN A 158 34.74 -19.49 14.04
N ARG A 159 33.79 -19.38 14.96
CA ARG A 159 32.96 -20.52 15.40
C ARG A 159 32.18 -21.18 14.28
N ILE A 160 31.89 -20.45 13.20
CA ILE A 160 31.37 -20.96 11.95
C ILE A 160 32.34 -20.55 10.84
N SER A 161 33.13 -21.48 10.33
CA SER A 161 34.19 -21.31 9.35
C SER A 161 33.90 -22.13 8.08
N GLY A 162 34.61 -21.87 7.01
CA GLY A 162 34.60 -22.73 5.82
C GLY A 162 35.69 -23.77 5.87
N HIS A 163 35.57 -24.87 5.13
CA HIS A 163 36.63 -25.92 5.05
C HIS A 163 37.98 -25.34 4.66
N ARG A 164 38.01 -24.36 3.72
CA ARG A 164 39.25 -23.69 3.30
C ARG A 164 40.01 -22.97 4.42
N ASP A 165 39.36 -22.67 5.53
CA ASP A 165 40.03 -22.08 6.68
C ASP A 165 40.95 -23.12 7.35
N ALA A 166 40.51 -24.38 7.40
CA ALA A 166 41.21 -25.49 8.08
C ALA A 166 42.05 -26.38 7.14
N TYR A 167 41.88 -26.29 5.84
CA TYR A 167 42.51 -27.16 4.84
C TYR A 167 42.83 -26.40 3.55
N ALA A 168 43.81 -26.84 2.76
CA ALA A 168 44.14 -26.29 1.45
C ALA A 168 43.12 -26.76 0.39
N THR A 169 42.00 -26.07 0.27
CA THR A 169 40.88 -26.41 -0.61
C THR A 169 40.07 -25.19 -0.99
N GLU A 170 39.32 -25.26 -2.09
CA GLU A 170 38.34 -24.24 -2.49
C GLU A 170 36.99 -24.39 -1.76
N CYS A 171 36.76 -25.52 -1.08
CA CYS A 171 35.53 -25.77 -0.33
C CYS A 171 35.31 -24.74 0.79
N PRO A 172 34.08 -24.18 0.97
CA PRO A 172 32.77 -24.57 0.42
C PRO A 172 32.40 -23.88 -0.91
N GLY A 173 33.35 -23.38 -1.66
CA GLY A 173 33.15 -22.52 -2.82
C GLY A 173 33.12 -21.04 -2.46
N THR A 174 33.62 -20.19 -3.32
CA THR A 174 33.86 -18.77 -3.00
C THR A 174 32.58 -18.02 -2.66
N VAL A 175 31.49 -18.26 -3.37
CA VAL A 175 30.23 -17.54 -3.12
C VAL A 175 29.62 -17.93 -1.77
N LEU A 176 29.57 -19.23 -1.45
CA LEU A 176 29.07 -19.66 -0.12
C LEU A 176 30.00 -19.23 1.01
N TYR A 177 31.30 -19.25 0.80
CA TYR A 177 32.29 -18.80 1.78
C TYR A 177 32.05 -17.32 2.16
N ASN A 178 31.79 -16.46 1.17
CA ASN A 178 31.52 -15.04 1.37
C ASN A 178 30.18 -14.79 2.13
N GLN A 179 29.30 -15.79 2.22
CA GLN A 179 28.07 -15.73 3.01
C GLN A 179 28.26 -16.13 4.49
N LEU A 180 29.42 -16.67 4.90
CA LEU A 180 29.64 -17.10 6.27
C LEU A 180 29.40 -16.01 7.33
N PRO A 181 29.75 -14.72 7.12
CA PRO A 181 29.37 -13.65 8.05
C PRO A 181 27.85 -13.54 8.28
N THR A 182 27.08 -13.65 7.20
CA THR A 182 25.60 -13.67 7.26
C THR A 182 25.10 -14.90 8.01
N LEU A 183 25.65 -16.08 7.73
CA LEU A 183 25.28 -17.33 8.42
C LEU A 183 25.59 -17.26 9.91
N ARG A 184 26.70 -16.66 10.33
CA ARG A 184 27.00 -16.40 11.73
C ARG A 184 25.95 -15.53 12.40
N SER A 185 25.57 -14.44 11.73
CA SER A 185 24.52 -13.53 12.23
C SER A 185 23.16 -14.22 12.33
N TRP A 186 22.83 -15.02 11.31
CA TRP A 186 21.58 -15.80 11.32
C TRP A 186 21.57 -16.88 12.41
N ALA A 187 22.70 -17.52 12.68
CA ALA A 187 22.81 -18.51 13.77
C ALA A 187 22.70 -17.87 15.16
N ALA A 188 23.30 -16.71 15.34
CA ALA A 188 23.35 -16.03 16.64
C ALA A 188 22.05 -15.27 16.98
N GLY A 189 21.31 -14.78 15.98
CA GLY A 189 20.24 -13.79 16.19
C GLY A 189 20.75 -12.49 16.85
N PRO A 190 19.88 -11.56 17.15
CA PRO A 190 18.42 -11.59 17.02
C PRO A 190 17.94 -11.49 15.58
N VAL A 191 16.59 -11.46 15.37
CA VAL A 191 15.99 -11.24 14.06
C VAL A 191 16.37 -9.87 13.51
N ALA A 192 16.93 -9.83 12.32
CA ALA A 192 17.37 -8.61 11.65
C ALA A 192 16.33 -8.11 10.62
N GLY A 193 16.36 -6.78 10.34
CA GLY A 193 15.52 -6.14 9.31
C GLY A 193 14.03 -6.19 9.60
N LEU A 194 13.62 -6.36 10.86
CA LEU A 194 12.21 -6.40 11.25
C LEU A 194 11.59 -5.01 11.14
N ALA A 195 10.54 -4.90 10.33
CA ALA A 195 9.81 -3.64 10.14
C ALA A 195 8.33 -3.89 9.85
N VAL A 196 7.46 -3.05 10.39
CA VAL A 196 6.08 -2.93 9.92
C VAL A 196 6.11 -2.31 8.52
N LYS A 197 5.45 -2.94 7.55
CA LYS A 197 5.42 -2.52 6.15
C LYS A 197 4.18 -1.72 5.81
N SER A 198 3.03 -2.11 6.36
CA SER A 198 1.76 -1.42 6.14
C SER A 198 0.74 -1.81 7.20
N LEU A 199 -0.27 -0.96 7.37
CA LEU A 199 -1.49 -1.24 8.12
C LEU A 199 -2.67 -1.21 7.13
N THR A 200 -3.19 -2.38 6.77
CA THR A 200 -4.40 -2.47 5.94
C THR A 200 -5.62 -2.14 6.82
N GLY A 201 -6.56 -1.34 6.32
CA GLY A 201 -7.69 -0.81 7.10
C GLY A 201 -7.40 0.52 7.80
N ALA A 202 -6.25 1.14 7.47
CA ALA A 202 -5.88 2.48 7.91
C ALA A 202 -5.42 3.33 6.73
N SER A 203 -5.60 4.65 6.84
CA SER A 203 -5.08 5.65 5.90
C SER A 203 -3.89 6.37 6.52
N LEU A 204 -2.83 6.61 5.75
CA LEU A 204 -1.66 7.36 6.22
C LEU A 204 -1.90 8.87 6.09
N SER A 205 -1.71 9.61 7.18
CA SER A 205 -1.75 11.07 7.24
C SER A 205 -0.45 11.58 7.87
N GLY A 206 0.41 12.20 7.08
CA GLY A 206 1.78 12.48 7.52
C GLY A 206 2.51 11.20 7.92
N ASN A 207 2.92 11.11 9.18
CA ASN A 207 3.58 9.94 9.76
C ASN A 207 2.67 9.08 10.66
N THR A 208 1.37 9.36 10.70
CA THR A 208 0.41 8.66 11.55
C THR A 208 -0.65 7.96 10.69
N TYR A 209 -0.93 6.71 10.99
CA TYR A 209 -2.07 6.00 10.41
C TYR A 209 -3.36 6.38 11.14
N VAL A 210 -4.45 6.54 10.40
CA VAL A 210 -5.79 6.83 10.93
C VAL A 210 -6.73 5.70 10.55
N THR A 211 -7.53 5.20 11.50
CA THR A 211 -8.40 4.01 11.31
C THR A 211 -9.64 4.08 12.19
N LYS A 212 -10.65 3.27 11.87
CA LYS A 212 -11.80 3.01 12.78
C LYS A 212 -11.47 2.08 13.94
N GLY A 213 -10.25 1.51 13.96
CA GLY A 213 -9.79 0.61 15.01
C GLY A 213 -9.43 -0.80 14.52
N ALA A 214 -10.10 -1.35 13.53
CA ALA A 214 -9.75 -2.66 12.96
C ALA A 214 -8.68 -2.51 11.89
N VAL A 215 -7.49 -3.08 12.11
CA VAL A 215 -6.37 -3.03 11.17
C VAL A 215 -5.70 -4.40 11.04
N THR A 216 -5.13 -4.66 9.86
CA THR A 216 -4.20 -5.76 9.66
C THR A 216 -2.79 -5.19 9.58
N VAL A 217 -1.95 -5.56 10.52
CA VAL A 217 -0.53 -5.21 10.58
C VAL A 217 0.22 -6.17 9.67
N ASN A 218 0.98 -5.65 8.70
CA ASN A 218 1.84 -6.43 7.81
C ASN A 218 3.30 -6.09 8.11
N TRP A 219 4.17 -7.09 8.18
CA TRP A 219 5.59 -6.90 8.50
C TRP A 219 6.50 -7.77 7.65
N ALA A 220 7.78 -7.48 7.69
CA ALA A 220 8.83 -8.30 7.10
C ALA A 220 10.08 -8.29 7.97
N ALA A 221 10.92 -9.30 7.78
CA ALA A 221 12.25 -9.40 8.35
C ALA A 221 13.24 -9.87 7.27
N THR A 222 14.53 -9.58 7.43
CA THR A 222 15.58 -10.09 6.54
C THR A 222 16.13 -11.44 6.99
N THR A 223 15.94 -11.78 8.28
CA THR A 223 16.22 -13.12 8.80
C THR A 223 15.22 -14.11 8.21
N PRO A 224 15.66 -15.27 7.67
CA PRO A 224 14.77 -16.30 7.17
C PRO A 224 13.72 -16.76 8.19
N SER A 225 12.48 -16.93 7.75
CA SER A 225 11.35 -17.27 8.62
C SER A 225 11.55 -18.61 9.38
N SER A 226 12.30 -19.56 8.79
CA SER A 226 12.64 -20.84 9.43
C SER A 226 13.52 -20.71 10.68
N LEU A 227 14.13 -19.54 10.90
CA LEU A 227 14.93 -19.20 12.09
C LEU A 227 14.14 -18.40 13.12
N ILE A 228 12.88 -18.07 12.83
CA ILE A 228 12.00 -17.25 13.68
C ILE A 228 10.95 -18.18 14.30
N THR A 229 10.87 -18.20 15.63
CA THR A 229 9.92 -19.06 16.34
C THR A 229 8.53 -18.44 16.40
N LYS A 230 8.46 -17.12 16.64
CA LYS A 230 7.19 -16.41 16.73
C LYS A 230 7.36 -14.92 16.43
N TYR A 231 6.24 -14.32 16.06
CA TYR A 231 6.01 -12.89 16.05
C TYR A 231 4.92 -12.51 17.05
N GLU A 232 5.05 -11.35 17.66
CA GLU A 232 4.04 -10.74 18.53
C GLU A 232 3.78 -9.33 18.02
N VAL A 233 2.53 -9.02 17.70
CA VAL A 233 2.12 -7.64 17.45
C VAL A 233 1.87 -6.98 18.79
N LEU A 234 2.56 -5.88 19.03
CA LEU A 234 2.44 -5.09 20.25
C LEU A 234 1.62 -3.85 19.98
N VAL A 235 0.68 -3.56 20.86
CA VAL A 235 -0.06 -2.30 20.93
C VAL A 235 0.31 -1.66 22.26
N ASP A 236 0.88 -0.47 22.22
CA ASP A 236 1.37 0.26 23.40
C ASP A 236 2.29 -0.58 24.30
N GLY A 237 3.18 -1.34 23.65
CA GLY A 237 4.13 -2.24 24.31
C GLY A 237 3.56 -3.56 24.81
N LYS A 238 2.24 -3.77 24.78
CA LYS A 238 1.56 -5.00 25.21
C LYS A 238 1.30 -5.92 24.04
N SER A 239 1.51 -7.23 24.22
CA SER A 239 1.21 -8.23 23.18
C SER A 239 -0.29 -8.35 22.95
N ALA A 240 -0.74 -7.98 21.75
CA ALA A 240 -2.12 -8.08 21.32
C ALA A 240 -2.41 -9.40 20.61
N VAL A 241 -1.45 -9.90 19.81
CA VAL A 241 -1.60 -11.16 19.08
C VAL A 241 -0.23 -11.80 18.85
N THR A 242 -0.18 -13.14 18.91
CA THR A 242 1.01 -13.94 18.60
C THR A 242 0.78 -14.78 17.35
N LYS A 243 1.81 -14.88 16.50
CA LYS A 243 1.84 -15.68 15.26
C LYS A 243 3.12 -16.51 15.21
N THR A 244 3.08 -17.62 14.47
CA THR A 244 4.28 -18.44 14.19
C THR A 244 5.26 -17.68 13.29
N GLY A 245 6.52 -18.06 13.29
CA GLY A 245 7.59 -17.38 12.53
C GLY A 245 7.44 -17.36 11.01
N THR A 246 6.49 -18.10 10.45
CA THR A 246 6.19 -18.10 9.00
C THR A 246 5.09 -17.11 8.60
N VAL A 247 4.33 -16.56 9.56
CA VAL A 247 3.23 -15.63 9.32
C VAL A 247 3.75 -14.20 9.40
N THR A 248 3.40 -13.38 8.40
CA THR A 248 3.88 -11.99 8.27
C THR A 248 2.75 -10.95 8.32
N SER A 249 1.56 -11.35 8.80
CA SER A 249 0.45 -10.43 9.01
C SER A 249 -0.46 -10.88 10.16
N ALA A 250 -1.14 -9.93 10.81
CA ALA A 250 -2.16 -10.21 11.80
C ALA A 250 -3.14 -9.06 11.95
N ALA A 251 -4.42 -9.40 12.14
CA ALA A 251 -5.44 -8.44 12.49
C ALA A 251 -5.37 -8.10 13.99
N VAL A 252 -5.54 -6.83 14.30
CA VAL A 252 -5.69 -6.30 15.67
C VAL A 252 -6.82 -5.27 15.69
N THR A 253 -7.47 -5.14 16.84
CA THR A 253 -8.47 -4.10 17.10
C THR A 253 -7.92 -3.12 18.12
N LEU A 254 -7.91 -1.83 17.76
CA LEU A 254 -7.47 -0.73 18.60
C LEU A 254 -8.68 -0.07 19.25
N ALA A 255 -8.57 0.31 20.49
CA ALA A 255 -9.55 1.19 21.14
C ALA A 255 -9.49 2.60 20.52
N ALA A 256 -10.49 3.45 20.80
CA ALA A 256 -10.41 4.84 20.37
C ALA A 256 -9.25 5.56 21.10
N GLY A 257 -8.44 6.31 20.35
CA GLY A 257 -7.29 7.04 20.86
C GLY A 257 -6.03 6.86 20.02
N SER A 258 -4.90 7.36 20.53
CA SER A 258 -3.59 7.26 19.92
C SER A 258 -2.86 6.03 20.45
N HIS A 259 -2.26 5.26 19.54
CA HIS A 259 -1.56 4.02 19.82
C HIS A 259 -0.21 3.96 19.13
N THR A 260 0.69 3.16 19.65
CA THR A 260 1.93 2.75 18.99
C THR A 260 1.84 1.26 18.68
N VAL A 261 1.96 0.92 17.41
CA VAL A 261 1.99 -0.48 16.93
C VAL A 261 3.40 -0.88 16.57
N GLN A 262 3.84 -2.02 17.10
CA GLN A 262 5.16 -2.62 16.83
C GLN A 262 5.01 -4.12 16.59
N VAL A 263 6.02 -4.73 15.98
CA VAL A 263 6.14 -6.19 15.91
C VAL A 263 7.41 -6.60 16.63
N ARG A 264 7.30 -7.56 17.54
CA ARG A 264 8.43 -8.23 18.20
C ARG A 264 8.59 -9.61 17.61
N ALA A 265 9.80 -9.96 17.24
CA ALA A 265 10.15 -11.30 16.76
C ALA A 265 11.04 -12.02 17.76
N THR A 266 10.83 -13.33 17.94
CA THR A 266 11.70 -14.20 18.73
C THR A 266 12.44 -15.11 17.77
N HIS A 267 13.77 -15.05 17.82
CA HIS A 267 14.67 -15.91 17.08
C HIS A 267 14.75 -17.30 17.76
N GLN A 268 15.16 -18.35 17.02
CA GLN A 268 15.37 -19.70 17.58
C GLN A 268 16.40 -19.75 18.73
N SER A 269 17.33 -18.78 18.80
CA SER A 269 18.26 -18.63 19.93
C SER A 269 17.62 -18.06 21.20
N GLY A 270 16.32 -17.75 21.20
CA GLY A 270 15.62 -17.08 22.30
C GLY A 270 15.77 -15.56 22.31
N LYS A 271 16.70 -14.98 21.55
CA LYS A 271 16.87 -13.53 21.45
C LYS A 271 15.69 -12.89 20.74
N THR A 272 15.30 -11.69 21.17
CA THR A 272 14.20 -10.94 20.61
C THR A 272 14.66 -9.64 19.96
N SER A 273 13.92 -9.17 18.96
CA SER A 273 14.04 -7.83 18.41
C SER A 273 12.65 -7.23 18.17
N SER A 274 12.54 -5.91 18.20
CA SER A 274 11.30 -5.20 17.90
C SER A 274 11.50 -4.26 16.71
N SER A 275 10.45 -4.10 15.91
CA SER A 275 10.43 -3.09 14.86
C SER A 275 10.39 -1.68 15.44
N PRO A 276 10.71 -0.63 14.67
CA PRO A 276 10.30 0.72 15.00
C PRO A 276 8.80 0.79 15.27
N GLY A 277 8.38 1.70 16.16
CA GLY A 277 6.98 1.98 16.46
C GLY A 277 6.31 2.74 15.31
N VAL A 278 5.09 2.36 15.00
CA VAL A 278 4.24 3.04 14.04
C VAL A 278 3.09 3.71 14.79
N ALA A 279 2.94 5.03 14.62
CA ALA A 279 1.87 5.79 15.24
C ALA A 279 0.53 5.53 14.54
N VAL A 280 -0.51 5.26 15.32
CA VAL A 280 -1.87 4.98 14.83
C VAL A 280 -2.88 5.74 15.69
N THR A 281 -3.81 6.45 15.06
CA THR A 281 -4.96 7.04 15.73
C THR A 281 -6.22 6.27 15.33
N ALA A 282 -6.87 5.64 16.29
CA ALA A 282 -8.18 5.01 16.10
C ALA A 282 -9.26 6.00 16.51
N GLU A 283 -10.19 6.29 15.60
CA GLU A 283 -11.30 7.22 15.86
C GLU A 283 -12.55 6.80 15.07
N SER A 284 -13.73 7.18 15.57
CA SER A 284 -15.03 6.80 15.02
C SER A 284 -15.97 8.00 14.82
N THR A 285 -15.45 9.21 14.89
CA THR A 285 -16.23 10.44 14.74
C THR A 285 -16.49 10.73 13.26
N PRO A 286 -17.74 10.75 12.78
CA PRO A 286 -18.02 11.07 11.39
C PRO A 286 -17.68 12.52 11.04
N PRO A 287 -17.30 12.82 9.79
CA PRO A 287 -17.10 14.19 9.32
C PRO A 287 -18.39 15.01 9.42
N THR A 288 -18.25 16.32 9.47
CA THR A 288 -19.39 17.25 9.55
C THR A 288 -19.45 18.13 8.30
N PHE A 289 -20.68 18.37 7.77
CA PHE A 289 -20.91 19.40 6.77
C PHE A 289 -21.02 20.76 7.46
N THR A 290 -19.91 21.49 7.55
CA THR A 290 -19.84 22.84 8.13
C THR A 290 -20.60 23.88 7.28
N THR A 291 -20.72 23.65 5.97
CA THR A 291 -21.68 24.30 5.08
C THR A 291 -22.52 23.23 4.41
N LYS A 292 -23.82 23.25 4.72
CA LYS A 292 -24.78 22.31 4.10
C LYS A 292 -24.87 22.55 2.59
N PRO A 293 -25.16 21.49 1.79
CA PRO A 293 -25.29 21.63 0.35
C PRO A 293 -26.29 22.71 -0.04
N ALA A 294 -25.86 23.63 -0.92
CA ALA A 294 -26.66 24.72 -1.46
C ALA A 294 -26.52 24.76 -2.99
N LEU A 295 -27.61 25.19 -3.65
CA LEU A 295 -27.66 25.29 -5.11
C LEU A 295 -27.89 26.72 -5.54
N SER A 296 -27.18 27.13 -6.58
CA SER A 296 -27.41 28.39 -7.30
C SER A 296 -27.40 28.14 -8.82
N LEU A 297 -28.06 28.99 -9.57
CA LEU A 297 -27.92 28.98 -11.05
C LEU A 297 -26.52 29.48 -11.43
N ARG A 298 -25.97 28.96 -12.50
CA ARG A 298 -24.73 29.41 -13.12
C ARG A 298 -24.91 29.73 -14.59
N THR A 299 -23.97 30.45 -15.16
CA THR A 299 -23.89 30.69 -16.61
C THR A 299 -23.63 29.37 -17.36
N GLY A 300 -24.12 29.32 -18.62
CA GLY A 300 -23.98 28.15 -19.49
C GLY A 300 -25.20 27.93 -20.38
N THR A 301 -25.19 26.89 -21.21
CA THR A 301 -26.29 26.54 -22.08
C THR A 301 -27.45 25.93 -21.29
N VAL A 302 -28.66 26.46 -21.46
CA VAL A 302 -29.90 26.02 -20.80
C VAL A 302 -30.69 25.10 -21.70
N ASN A 303 -31.07 23.93 -21.20
CA ASN A 303 -32.06 23.05 -21.77
C ASN A 303 -33.11 22.70 -20.70
N THR A 304 -34.33 22.35 -21.11
CA THR A 304 -35.36 21.93 -20.13
C THR A 304 -34.96 20.71 -19.33
N THR A 305 -34.13 19.84 -19.90
CA THR A 305 -33.58 18.66 -19.22
C THR A 305 -32.27 18.93 -18.46
N ALA A 306 -31.61 20.09 -18.67
CA ALA A 306 -30.29 20.39 -18.16
C ALA A 306 -30.12 21.91 -17.94
N VAL A 307 -30.66 22.41 -16.84
CA VAL A 307 -30.47 23.81 -16.39
C VAL A 307 -29.15 23.86 -15.60
N PRO A 308 -28.18 24.72 -15.97
CA PRO A 308 -26.89 24.82 -15.29
C PRO A 308 -27.01 25.29 -13.83
N VAL A 309 -26.48 24.51 -12.90
CA VAL A 309 -26.44 24.84 -11.45
C VAL A 309 -25.03 24.64 -10.90
N THR A 310 -24.72 25.35 -9.85
CA THR A 310 -23.58 25.10 -8.98
C THR A 310 -24.07 24.50 -7.68
N LEU A 311 -23.57 23.33 -7.30
CA LEU A 311 -23.71 22.77 -5.98
C LEU A 311 -22.49 23.21 -5.15
N ALA A 312 -22.72 23.85 -4.00
CA ALA A 312 -21.67 24.27 -3.07
C ALA A 312 -21.87 23.57 -1.73
N TRP A 313 -20.77 23.20 -1.07
CA TRP A 313 -20.74 22.57 0.25
C TRP A 313 -19.40 22.84 0.94
N LYS A 314 -19.29 22.53 2.23
CA LYS A 314 -18.02 22.40 2.93
C LYS A 314 -18.16 21.31 3.96
N ALA A 315 -17.23 20.35 3.95
CA ALA A 315 -17.12 19.32 4.97
C ALA A 315 -15.76 19.41 5.67
N SER A 316 -15.67 18.96 6.90
CA SER A 316 -14.42 18.88 7.65
C SER A 316 -14.47 17.76 8.68
N ASP A 317 -13.29 17.30 9.05
CA ASP A 317 -13.06 16.33 10.11
C ASP A 317 -11.76 16.63 10.84
N THR A 318 -11.68 16.28 12.13
CA THR A 318 -10.50 16.51 12.98
C THR A 318 -9.35 15.57 12.65
N ALA A 319 -9.64 14.35 12.24
CA ALA A 319 -8.64 13.36 11.79
C ALA A 319 -8.26 13.54 10.32
N GLY A 320 -8.96 14.45 9.63
CA GLY A 320 -8.77 14.78 8.22
C GLY A 320 -9.82 14.18 7.30
N LEU A 321 -10.32 15.01 6.39
CA LEU A 321 -11.25 14.60 5.36
C LEU A 321 -10.51 13.88 4.24
N LYS A 322 -11.03 12.73 3.79
CA LYS A 322 -10.49 11.95 2.67
C LYS A 322 -11.10 12.44 1.35
N GLU A 323 -12.41 12.50 1.28
CA GLU A 323 -13.15 12.85 0.06
C GLU A 323 -14.59 13.27 0.35
N VAL A 324 -15.23 13.88 -0.64
CA VAL A 324 -16.67 14.08 -0.70
C VAL A 324 -17.19 13.51 -2.00
N SER A 325 -18.10 12.57 -1.94
CA SER A 325 -18.68 11.92 -3.11
C SER A 325 -20.12 12.38 -3.33
N LEU A 326 -20.43 12.83 -4.55
CA LEU A 326 -21.80 12.96 -5.03
C LEU A 326 -22.31 11.55 -5.33
N THR A 327 -23.40 11.12 -4.70
CA THR A 327 -23.98 9.79 -4.86
C THR A 327 -25.24 9.80 -5.71
N ALA A 328 -25.90 10.95 -5.85
CA ALA A 328 -27.05 11.19 -6.72
C ALA A 328 -26.99 12.62 -7.25
N PRO A 329 -27.52 12.90 -8.47
CA PRO A 329 -28.15 11.98 -9.43
C PRO A 329 -27.15 11.11 -10.20
N THR A 330 -25.89 11.49 -10.25
CA THR A 330 -24.81 10.75 -10.93
C THR A 330 -23.60 10.73 -10.02
N ALA A 331 -23.03 9.55 -9.79
CA ALA A 331 -21.91 9.38 -8.89
C ALA A 331 -20.66 10.12 -9.41
N LYS A 332 -20.01 10.86 -8.51
CA LYS A 332 -18.73 11.54 -8.77
C LYS A 332 -18.00 11.85 -7.47
N THR A 333 -16.74 11.47 -7.40
CA THR A 333 -15.89 11.76 -6.23
C THR A 333 -15.10 13.05 -6.43
N TYR A 334 -15.00 13.81 -5.36
CA TYR A 334 -14.26 15.07 -5.25
C TYR A 334 -13.22 14.95 -4.13
N GLY A 335 -12.07 15.60 -4.31
CA GLY A 335 -11.04 15.66 -3.28
C GLY A 335 -11.48 16.47 -2.04
N PRO A 336 -10.77 16.31 -0.91
CA PRO A 336 -11.16 16.88 0.39
C PRO A 336 -11.25 18.41 0.41
N THR A 337 -10.55 19.09 -0.48
CA THR A 337 -10.54 20.56 -0.57
C THR A 337 -11.59 21.12 -1.51
N THR A 338 -12.29 20.27 -2.28
CA THR A 338 -13.32 20.72 -3.22
C THR A 338 -14.60 21.13 -2.46
N THR A 339 -15.05 22.34 -2.69
CA THR A 339 -16.23 22.91 -2.01
C THR A 339 -17.38 23.24 -2.94
N SER A 340 -17.24 23.03 -4.27
CA SER A 340 -18.31 23.24 -5.22
C SER A 340 -18.11 22.43 -6.50
N ALA A 341 -19.22 22.21 -7.21
CA ALA A 341 -19.21 21.52 -8.50
C ALA A 341 -20.24 22.13 -9.46
N PRO A 342 -19.88 22.31 -10.76
CA PRO A 342 -20.83 22.62 -11.82
C PRO A 342 -21.62 21.37 -12.19
N LEU A 343 -22.95 21.47 -12.11
CA LEU A 343 -23.90 20.38 -12.39
C LEU A 343 -25.05 20.89 -13.23
N THR A 344 -26.03 20.04 -13.49
CA THR A 344 -27.31 20.40 -14.15
C THR A 344 -28.48 19.81 -13.38
N ALA A 345 -29.65 20.46 -13.50
CA ALA A 345 -30.89 19.97 -12.95
C ALA A 345 -32.01 20.07 -13.98
N LYS A 346 -33.00 19.19 -13.94
CA LYS A 346 -34.13 19.20 -14.86
C LYS A 346 -35.12 20.30 -14.45
N SER A 347 -35.62 21.10 -15.45
CA SER A 347 -36.65 22.10 -15.20
C SER A 347 -37.98 21.44 -14.87
N GLY A 348 -38.73 22.02 -13.90
CA GLY A 348 -40.04 21.55 -13.50
C GLY A 348 -40.08 20.22 -12.78
N THR A 349 -38.92 19.60 -12.49
CA THR A 349 -38.82 18.33 -11.79
C THR A 349 -37.76 18.43 -10.71
N ALA A 350 -38.05 17.94 -9.51
CA ALA A 350 -37.07 17.93 -8.41
C ALA A 350 -35.86 17.04 -8.75
N THR A 351 -34.68 17.60 -8.68
CA THR A 351 -33.41 16.89 -8.76
C THR A 351 -32.75 16.92 -7.39
N THR A 352 -32.49 15.75 -6.80
CA THR A 352 -31.83 15.63 -5.51
C THR A 352 -30.34 15.39 -5.73
N PHE A 353 -29.52 16.21 -5.09
CA PHE A 353 -28.07 16.07 -5.03
C PHE A 353 -27.69 15.56 -3.65
N SER A 354 -27.22 14.31 -3.59
CA SER A 354 -26.79 13.64 -2.34
C SER A 354 -25.29 13.59 -2.27
N LEU A 355 -24.73 14.04 -1.15
CA LEU A 355 -23.29 14.02 -0.86
C LEU A 355 -23.00 13.08 0.29
N THR A 356 -21.90 12.34 0.20
CA THR A 356 -21.29 11.58 1.28
C THR A 356 -19.89 12.11 1.51
N ALA A 357 -19.59 12.63 2.68
CA ALA A 357 -18.24 12.96 3.11
C ALA A 357 -17.65 11.74 3.82
N GLN A 358 -16.38 11.43 3.56
CA GLN A 358 -15.62 10.38 4.21
C GLN A 358 -14.32 10.97 4.78
N ASP A 359 -13.99 10.62 6.03
CA ASP A 359 -12.73 10.96 6.67
C ASP A 359 -11.62 9.93 6.37
N LEU A 360 -10.42 10.16 6.90
CA LEU A 360 -9.27 9.26 6.73
C LEU A 360 -9.42 7.95 7.51
N ALA A 361 -10.21 7.91 8.57
CA ALA A 361 -10.54 6.69 9.29
C ALA A 361 -11.56 5.83 8.53
N GLY A 362 -12.30 6.43 7.60
CA GLY A 362 -13.36 5.79 6.83
C GLY A 362 -14.76 5.99 7.42
N ASN A 363 -14.94 6.90 8.42
CA ASN A 363 -16.26 7.28 8.88
C ASN A 363 -16.95 8.17 7.84
N THR A 364 -18.28 8.17 7.81
CA THR A 364 -19.04 8.88 6.79
C THR A 364 -20.18 9.70 7.37
N ALA A 365 -20.45 10.82 6.72
CA ALA A 365 -21.65 11.62 6.94
C ALA A 365 -22.30 11.95 5.60
N THR A 366 -23.62 12.11 5.58
CA THR A 366 -24.39 12.40 4.38
C THR A 366 -25.13 13.73 4.50
N ALA A 367 -25.29 14.41 3.37
CA ALA A 367 -26.15 15.60 3.27
C ALA A 367 -26.74 15.67 1.86
N ALA A 368 -27.94 16.23 1.74
CA ALA A 368 -28.60 16.35 0.45
C ALA A 368 -29.25 17.72 0.25
N LYS A 369 -29.42 18.10 -0.99
CA LYS A 369 -30.19 19.27 -1.40
C LYS A 369 -30.97 18.95 -2.66
N SER A 370 -32.28 19.18 -2.64
CA SER A 370 -33.14 19.12 -3.83
C SER A 370 -33.36 20.51 -4.40
N ALA A 371 -33.49 20.59 -5.73
CA ALA A 371 -33.87 21.79 -6.45
C ALA A 371 -34.77 21.45 -7.63
N THR A 372 -35.71 22.34 -7.91
CA THR A 372 -36.59 22.30 -9.06
C THR A 372 -36.43 23.63 -9.83
N PRO A 373 -35.41 23.72 -10.71
CA PRO A 373 -35.31 24.94 -11.56
C PRO A 373 -36.57 25.12 -12.36
N MET A 374 -37.04 26.35 -12.43
CA MET A 374 -38.19 26.75 -13.28
C MET A 374 -37.71 27.64 -14.38
N ILE A 375 -38.33 27.51 -15.56
CA ILE A 375 -38.08 28.38 -16.74
C ILE A 375 -39.33 29.20 -16.98
N LEU A 376 -39.19 30.53 -17.10
CA LEU A 376 -40.19 31.42 -17.59
C LEU A 376 -39.77 31.88 -18.99
N GLN A 377 -40.59 31.50 -19.99
CA GLN A 377 -40.36 31.85 -21.37
C GLN A 377 -40.50 33.37 -21.60
N GLU A 378 -39.96 33.88 -22.68
CA GLU A 378 -40.04 35.26 -23.12
C GLU A 378 -41.49 35.73 -23.30
N THR A 379 -42.39 34.80 -23.62
CA THR A 379 -43.83 35.08 -23.81
C THR A 379 -44.55 35.45 -22.51
N SER A 380 -44.03 35.03 -21.37
CA SER A 380 -44.60 35.36 -20.04
C SER A 380 -44.13 36.70 -19.50
N ALA A 381 -43.24 37.41 -20.19
CA ALA A 381 -42.73 38.70 -19.75
C ALA A 381 -43.75 39.81 -19.96
N ALA A 382 -43.82 40.75 -19.02
CA ALA A 382 -44.42 42.04 -19.25
C ALA A 382 -43.53 42.85 -20.21
N LYS A 383 -44.08 43.35 -21.31
CA LYS A 383 -43.37 44.02 -22.43
C LYS A 383 -43.61 45.50 -22.48
N THR A 384 -42.52 46.25 -22.74
CA THR A 384 -42.62 47.69 -23.09
C THR A 384 -41.78 47.94 -24.36
N GLY A 385 -42.28 48.75 -25.28
CA GLY A 385 -41.64 48.98 -26.55
C GLY A 385 -41.86 47.86 -27.58
N THR A 386 -41.15 47.91 -28.71
CA THR A 386 -41.32 46.98 -29.83
C THR A 386 -40.42 45.76 -29.70
N TRP A 387 -41.01 44.56 -29.76
CA TRP A 387 -40.34 43.28 -29.73
C TRP A 387 -40.83 42.39 -30.86
N ALA A 388 -39.93 41.90 -31.68
CA ALA A 388 -40.21 40.97 -32.80
C ALA A 388 -40.00 39.52 -32.28
N LYS A 389 -40.96 38.64 -32.56
CA LYS A 389 -40.83 37.20 -32.33
C LYS A 389 -39.92 36.60 -33.38
N LYS A 390 -38.96 35.80 -32.92
CA LYS A 390 -38.09 34.94 -33.74
C LYS A 390 -38.44 33.47 -33.45
N THR A 391 -38.49 32.64 -34.49
CA THR A 391 -38.78 31.20 -34.36
C THR A 391 -37.64 30.38 -34.91
N SER A 392 -37.18 29.41 -34.14
CA SER A 392 -36.14 28.45 -34.50
C SER A 392 -36.07 27.33 -33.44
N SER A 393 -35.79 26.11 -33.85
CA SER A 393 -35.52 25.00 -32.92
C SER A 393 -34.27 25.24 -32.04
N SER A 394 -33.42 26.20 -32.39
CA SER A 394 -32.27 26.62 -31.60
C SER A 394 -32.66 27.43 -30.36
N TYR A 395 -33.83 28.05 -30.32
CA TYR A 395 -34.31 28.79 -29.16
C TYR A 395 -34.94 27.88 -28.10
N LEU A 396 -34.95 28.35 -26.88
CA LEU A 396 -35.62 27.65 -25.77
C LEU A 396 -37.15 27.71 -26.00
N GLY A 397 -37.80 26.55 -26.03
CA GLY A 397 -39.21 26.49 -26.38
C GLY A 397 -39.55 26.83 -27.86
N GLY A 398 -38.55 26.94 -28.76
CA GLY A 398 -38.72 27.15 -30.18
C GLY A 398 -38.93 28.63 -30.61
N ALA A 399 -38.90 29.56 -29.66
CA ALA A 399 -39.08 30.99 -29.96
C ALA A 399 -38.22 31.89 -29.06
N SER A 400 -38.04 33.14 -29.47
CA SER A 400 -37.40 34.19 -28.67
C SER A 400 -37.98 35.56 -29.01
N LEU A 401 -37.77 36.57 -28.17
CA LEU A 401 -38.07 37.96 -28.45
C LEU A 401 -36.80 38.76 -28.73
N SER A 402 -36.84 39.58 -29.79
CA SER A 402 -35.71 40.39 -30.21
C SER A 402 -36.14 41.85 -30.37
N SER A 403 -35.31 42.78 -29.87
CA SER A 403 -35.55 44.23 -30.04
C SER A 403 -34.22 44.96 -30.25
N SER A 404 -34.28 45.99 -31.12
CA SER A 404 -33.20 46.97 -31.31
C SER A 404 -33.63 48.39 -30.86
N THR A 405 -34.85 48.52 -30.33
CA THR A 405 -35.40 49.77 -29.86
C THR A 405 -34.85 50.19 -28.53
N LYS A 406 -34.22 51.37 -28.41
CA LYS A 406 -33.72 51.92 -27.14
C LYS A 406 -34.85 51.98 -26.11
N ASN A 407 -34.55 51.56 -24.88
CA ASN A 407 -35.46 51.48 -23.75
C ASN A 407 -36.59 50.45 -23.87
N ALA A 408 -36.71 49.68 -24.95
CA ALA A 408 -37.58 48.50 -24.94
C ALA A 408 -37.22 47.57 -23.82
N SER A 409 -38.22 47.02 -23.09
CA SER A 409 -37.94 46.21 -21.93
C SER A 409 -38.83 44.97 -21.82
N LEU A 410 -38.29 43.94 -21.19
CA LEU A 410 -39.00 42.74 -20.71
C LEU A 410 -38.81 42.60 -19.20
N SER A 411 -39.87 42.21 -18.50
CA SER A 411 -39.76 41.95 -17.06
C SER A 411 -40.52 40.70 -16.62
N TRP A 412 -39.94 39.96 -15.69
CA TRP A 412 -40.53 38.77 -15.06
C TRP A 412 -40.50 38.94 -13.54
N THR A 413 -41.60 38.53 -12.91
CA THR A 413 -41.68 38.44 -11.46
C THR A 413 -41.70 36.96 -11.06
N PHE A 414 -40.88 36.57 -10.09
CA PHE A 414 -40.75 35.20 -9.60
C PHE A 414 -40.53 35.23 -8.08
N THR A 415 -40.77 34.08 -7.45
CA THR A 415 -40.36 33.84 -6.02
C THR A 415 -39.25 32.78 -6.02
N GLY A 416 -38.09 33.17 -5.55
CA GLY A 416 -36.93 32.24 -5.57
C GLY A 416 -35.67 32.85 -4.97
N ARG A 417 -34.61 32.06 -4.96
CA ARG A 417 -33.30 32.41 -4.41
C ARG A 417 -32.21 32.60 -5.44
N SER A 418 -32.48 32.29 -6.72
CA SER A 418 -31.51 32.49 -7.80
C SER A 418 -32.23 32.69 -9.11
N VAL A 419 -31.69 33.55 -9.97
CA VAL A 419 -32.19 33.82 -11.32
C VAL A 419 -31.03 33.80 -12.31
N ALA A 420 -31.32 33.34 -13.56
CA ALA A 420 -30.44 33.41 -14.69
C ALA A 420 -31.20 34.04 -15.87
N TRP A 421 -30.58 34.98 -16.56
CA TRP A 421 -31.13 35.55 -17.80
C TRP A 421 -30.61 34.74 -19.00
N ILE A 422 -31.56 34.25 -19.85
CA ILE A 422 -31.27 33.37 -20.97
C ILE A 422 -31.38 34.16 -22.26
N VAL A 423 -30.35 34.11 -23.08
CA VAL A 423 -30.21 34.93 -24.31
C VAL A 423 -29.69 34.09 -25.46
N SER A 424 -29.89 34.67 -26.67
CA SER A 424 -29.11 34.28 -27.84
C SER A 424 -28.11 35.38 -28.17
N ARG A 425 -26.91 35.01 -28.57
CA ARG A 425 -25.75 35.89 -28.76
C ARG A 425 -25.18 35.73 -30.15
N ALA A 426 -24.69 36.84 -30.72
CA ALA A 426 -24.01 36.89 -32.02
C ALA A 426 -23.01 38.06 -32.06
N SER A 427 -22.22 38.18 -33.12
CA SER A 427 -21.32 39.31 -33.35
C SER A 427 -22.05 40.65 -33.48
N THR A 428 -23.30 40.60 -33.92
CA THR A 428 -24.20 41.76 -34.09
C THR A 428 -25.06 42.07 -32.86
N SER A 429 -24.96 41.29 -31.79
CA SER A 429 -25.74 41.50 -30.56
C SER A 429 -25.24 42.71 -29.77
N GLY A 430 -26.20 43.48 -29.23
CA GLY A 430 -25.98 44.67 -28.44
C GLY A 430 -25.86 44.41 -26.93
N GLN A 431 -26.11 45.48 -26.17
CA GLN A 431 -26.06 45.47 -24.70
C GLN A 431 -27.46 45.67 -24.11
N ALA A 432 -27.65 45.15 -22.90
CA ALA A 432 -28.83 45.41 -22.11
C ALA A 432 -28.49 45.74 -20.66
N ASN A 433 -29.25 46.68 -20.07
CA ASN A 433 -29.21 46.94 -18.64
C ASN A 433 -30.13 45.95 -17.90
N ILE A 434 -29.61 45.35 -16.85
CA ILE A 434 -30.37 44.47 -15.94
C ILE A 434 -30.74 45.25 -14.69
N TYR A 435 -32.00 45.17 -14.33
CA TYR A 435 -32.54 45.71 -13.10
C TYR A 435 -33.10 44.56 -12.24
N ILE A 436 -32.86 44.61 -10.99
CA ILE A 436 -33.47 43.74 -9.96
C ILE A 436 -34.23 44.61 -8.99
N ASP A 437 -35.50 44.31 -8.81
CA ASP A 437 -36.41 45.03 -7.90
C ASP A 437 -36.36 46.55 -8.07
N GLY A 438 -36.38 47.00 -9.35
CA GLY A 438 -36.33 48.41 -9.74
C GLY A 438 -34.92 49.03 -9.78
N THR A 439 -33.91 48.41 -9.19
CA THR A 439 -32.54 48.93 -9.12
C THR A 439 -31.68 48.38 -10.24
N LYS A 440 -30.97 49.25 -10.99
CA LYS A 440 -30.00 48.83 -12.02
C LYS A 440 -28.85 48.09 -11.34
N THR A 441 -28.63 46.83 -11.77
CA THR A 441 -27.58 45.97 -11.24
C THR A 441 -26.32 46.02 -12.10
N THR A 442 -26.47 45.94 -13.43
CA THR A 442 -25.33 45.89 -14.36
C THR A 442 -25.79 46.15 -15.81
N THR A 443 -24.82 46.30 -16.70
CA THR A 443 -25.02 46.27 -18.15
C THR A 443 -24.32 45.03 -18.68
N VAL A 444 -25.00 44.20 -19.47
CA VAL A 444 -24.47 42.94 -20.02
C VAL A 444 -24.32 43.09 -21.52
N ASP A 445 -23.16 42.75 -22.06
CA ASP A 445 -22.89 42.72 -23.50
C ASP A 445 -23.14 41.32 -24.07
N LEU A 446 -23.99 41.22 -25.07
CA LEU A 446 -24.35 39.97 -25.71
C LEU A 446 -23.42 39.63 -26.90
N LYS A 447 -22.46 40.51 -27.26
CA LYS A 447 -21.53 40.26 -28.35
C LYS A 447 -20.72 38.97 -28.12
N THR A 448 -20.58 38.15 -29.16
CA THR A 448 -19.71 36.97 -29.19
C THR A 448 -19.25 36.71 -30.62
N THR A 449 -18.10 36.14 -30.83
CA THR A 449 -17.59 35.80 -32.19
C THR A 449 -18.36 34.62 -32.80
N THR A 450 -18.82 33.69 -31.99
CA THR A 450 -19.61 32.51 -32.43
C THR A 450 -21.03 32.64 -31.91
N THR A 451 -22.04 32.44 -32.80
CA THR A 451 -23.45 32.46 -32.39
C THR A 451 -23.72 31.39 -31.32
N ALA A 452 -24.32 31.82 -30.21
CA ALA A 452 -24.70 30.96 -29.11
C ALA A 452 -26.18 31.16 -28.76
N TYR A 453 -26.89 30.05 -28.59
CA TYR A 453 -28.30 29.99 -28.25
C TYR A 453 -28.49 29.50 -26.81
N ARG A 454 -29.65 29.81 -26.21
CA ARG A 454 -30.04 29.32 -24.87
C ARG A 454 -28.98 29.58 -23.80
N ASN A 455 -28.25 30.70 -23.92
CA ASN A 455 -27.12 30.98 -23.04
C ASN A 455 -27.57 31.74 -21.79
N ALA A 456 -27.51 31.11 -20.62
CA ALA A 456 -27.59 31.83 -19.35
C ALA A 456 -26.35 32.71 -19.25
N LEU A 457 -26.44 33.98 -19.54
CA LEU A 457 -25.30 34.89 -19.60
C LEU A 457 -25.04 35.62 -18.31
N TRP A 458 -26.08 35.82 -17.52
CA TRP A 458 -25.99 36.52 -16.24
C TRP A 458 -26.82 35.80 -15.17
N THR A 459 -26.35 35.79 -13.95
CA THR A 459 -27.01 35.16 -12.80
C THR A 459 -26.95 36.04 -11.56
N LYS A 460 -27.94 35.90 -10.70
CA LYS A 460 -27.99 36.51 -9.35
C LYS A 460 -28.50 35.47 -8.37
N SER A 461 -27.91 35.42 -7.15
CA SER A 461 -28.40 34.58 -6.06
C SER A 461 -28.57 35.41 -4.79
N TRP A 462 -29.48 34.96 -3.92
CA TRP A 462 -29.78 35.52 -2.61
C TRP A 462 -29.64 34.45 -1.54
N SER A 463 -29.45 34.87 -0.29
CA SER A 463 -29.32 33.98 0.87
C SER A 463 -30.61 33.22 1.19
N SER A 464 -31.76 33.83 0.90
CA SER A 464 -33.09 33.27 1.12
C SER A 464 -33.98 33.48 -0.13
N ALA A 465 -35.03 32.69 -0.26
CA ALA A 465 -36.02 32.87 -1.28
C ALA A 465 -36.86 34.14 -0.98
N GLY A 466 -37.15 34.91 -2.00
CA GLY A 466 -37.95 36.12 -1.94
C GLY A 466 -38.66 36.38 -3.23
N LYS A 467 -39.65 37.28 -3.20
CA LYS A 467 -40.32 37.79 -4.44
C LYS A 467 -39.41 38.82 -5.09
N HIS A 468 -39.01 38.57 -6.31
CA HIS A 468 -38.09 39.42 -7.09
C HIS A 468 -38.64 39.71 -8.45
N THR A 469 -38.26 40.86 -9.01
CA THR A 469 -38.54 41.24 -10.43
C THR A 469 -37.22 41.48 -11.11
N ILE A 470 -36.97 40.73 -12.21
CA ILE A 470 -35.88 41.01 -13.14
C ILE A 470 -36.44 41.77 -14.32
N LYS A 471 -35.83 42.92 -14.69
CA LYS A 471 -36.17 43.71 -15.88
C LYS A 471 -34.95 43.88 -16.75
N ILE A 472 -35.09 43.58 -18.02
CA ILE A 472 -34.08 43.74 -19.07
C ILE A 472 -34.43 44.93 -19.93
N VAL A 473 -33.50 45.86 -20.10
CA VAL A 473 -33.73 47.10 -20.88
C VAL A 473 -32.68 47.21 -21.99
N VAL A 474 -33.12 47.29 -23.22
CA VAL A 474 -32.25 47.41 -24.42
C VAL A 474 -31.57 48.78 -24.44
N THR A 475 -30.24 48.81 -24.62
CA THR A 475 -29.46 50.06 -24.69
C THR A 475 -29.41 50.64 -26.10
N ALA A 476 -29.71 49.85 -27.16
CA ALA A 476 -29.54 50.16 -28.57
C ALA A 476 -28.07 50.56 -28.90
N THR A 477 -27.12 49.70 -28.57
CA THR A 477 -25.68 49.91 -28.78
C THR A 477 -25.37 50.27 -30.21
N THR A 478 -24.63 51.36 -30.46
CA THR A 478 -24.27 51.81 -31.82
C THR A 478 -23.60 50.71 -32.62
N GLY A 479 -24.06 50.50 -33.88
CA GLY A 479 -23.54 49.45 -34.79
C GLY A 479 -24.03 48.03 -34.52
N ARG A 480 -24.62 47.76 -33.35
CA ARG A 480 -25.15 46.44 -32.93
C ARG A 480 -26.29 46.57 -31.91
N PRO A 481 -27.45 47.13 -32.31
CA PRO A 481 -28.48 47.48 -31.33
C PRO A 481 -29.32 46.31 -30.83
N THR A 482 -29.22 45.11 -31.44
CA THR A 482 -30.18 44.02 -31.22
C THR A 482 -29.89 43.24 -29.97
N VAL A 483 -30.91 43.02 -29.13
CA VAL A 483 -30.91 42.13 -27.96
C VAL A 483 -31.93 41.02 -28.19
N THR A 484 -31.52 39.73 -28.07
CA THR A 484 -32.42 38.59 -28.24
C THR A 484 -32.48 37.81 -26.91
N THR A 485 -33.71 37.66 -26.41
CA THR A 485 -33.98 37.04 -25.09
C THR A 485 -34.84 35.79 -25.27
N ASP A 486 -34.42 34.69 -24.65
CA ASP A 486 -35.13 33.40 -24.61
C ASP A 486 -35.93 33.18 -23.31
N GLY A 487 -35.83 34.10 -22.33
CA GLY A 487 -36.52 34.02 -21.07
C GLY A 487 -35.59 34.05 -19.86
N ILE A 488 -36.03 33.52 -18.72
CA ILE A 488 -35.25 33.39 -17.52
C ILE A 488 -35.39 31.98 -16.96
N ALA A 489 -34.36 31.52 -16.23
CA ALA A 489 -34.47 30.39 -15.27
C ALA A 489 -34.38 30.93 -13.85
N TYR A 490 -35.08 30.30 -12.89
CA TYR A 490 -34.98 30.64 -11.48
C TYR A 490 -35.04 29.39 -10.59
N LEU A 491 -34.48 29.50 -9.40
CA LEU A 491 -34.58 28.48 -8.33
C LEU A 491 -35.53 29.01 -7.26
N PRO A 492 -36.65 28.35 -7.03
CA PRO A 492 -37.58 28.68 -5.93
C PRO A 492 -36.93 28.64 -4.54
#